data_d4cedda98a33bd94c3916b874a327f29
#
_entry.id   d4cedda98a33bd94c3916b874a327f29
#
_cell.length_a   1.000
_cell.length_b   1.000
_cell.length_c   1.000
_cell.angle_alpha   90.00
_cell.angle_beta   90.00
_cell.angle_gamma   90.00
#
_symmetry.space_group_name_H-M   'P 1'
#
loop_
_entity.id
_entity.type
_entity.pdbx_description
1 polymer ?
#
loop_
_entity_poly.entity_id
_entity_poly.type
_entity_poly.pdbx_seq_one_letter_code
_entity_poly.pdbx_strand_id
1 'polypeptide(L)'
;MSTLVFFHGWGASGQVWEGQAAAFGNRVTVLRPTVPVWEVGWFSDFLHELRKMPFRECVLVGWSLGGMLLLEALSRHQGPPPGKLVLVGVAPVFTRRPDYPWGQPPGLVRAMRRALPANRRQVLNEFADRCLGPAEAGLVSQARAAFVSPAAPETLAAGLDYLLDCDLRPLLPRLPGGAVIIQGQEDRIVPPAQGRFLQEQLPGATLNLWPGVGHLPFLTQAAAFNEILEECLRAVS
;
A
#
# COMPACT_ATOMS: atom_id res chain seq x y z
N MET A 1 17.05 17.02 -5.58
CA MET A 1 16.04 17.24 -4.50
C MET A 1 15.24 15.96 -4.41
N SER A 2 15.26 15.29 -3.25
CA SER A 2 14.61 13.99 -3.05
C SER A 2 13.11 14.06 -3.28
N THR A 3 12.52 12.95 -3.69
CA THR A 3 11.09 12.87 -4.04
C THR A 3 10.42 11.75 -3.25
N LEU A 4 9.32 12.07 -2.55
CA LEU A 4 8.39 11.09 -1.97
C LEU A 4 7.26 10.82 -2.95
N VAL A 5 7.01 9.54 -3.24
CA VAL A 5 5.91 9.13 -4.13
C VAL A 5 5.02 8.14 -3.40
N PHE A 6 3.74 8.46 -3.26
CA PHE A 6 2.79 7.68 -2.49
C PHE A 6 1.72 7.03 -3.37
N PHE A 7 1.58 5.73 -3.28
CA PHE A 7 0.52 4.96 -3.94
C PHE A 7 -0.47 4.47 -2.89
N HIS A 8 -1.72 4.91 -2.99
CA HIS A 8 -2.79 4.57 -2.06
C HIS A 8 -3.34 3.15 -2.27
N GLY A 9 -4.06 2.63 -1.27
CA GLY A 9 -4.73 1.33 -1.32
C GLY A 9 -6.13 1.39 -1.96
N TRP A 10 -6.78 0.22 -2.02
CA TRP A 10 -8.13 0.07 -2.52
C TRP A 10 -9.12 0.96 -1.78
N GLY A 11 -10.07 1.56 -2.51
CA GLY A 11 -11.13 2.40 -1.93
C GLY A 11 -10.70 3.79 -1.46
N ALA A 12 -9.41 4.12 -1.51
CA ALA A 12 -8.88 5.43 -1.16
C ALA A 12 -8.58 6.29 -2.40
N SER A 13 -7.93 7.43 -2.19
CA SER A 13 -7.36 8.31 -3.21
C SER A 13 -6.03 8.88 -2.72
N GLY A 14 -5.33 9.64 -3.56
CA GLY A 14 -4.10 10.33 -3.16
C GLY A 14 -4.26 11.28 -1.97
N GLN A 15 -5.49 11.70 -1.66
CA GLN A 15 -5.78 12.56 -0.50
C GLN A 15 -5.51 11.87 0.84
N VAL A 16 -5.48 10.55 0.90
CA VAL A 16 -5.16 9.81 2.13
C VAL A 16 -3.78 10.17 2.69
N TRP A 17 -2.89 10.67 1.84
CA TRP A 17 -1.52 11.09 2.16
C TRP A 17 -1.38 12.59 2.46
N GLU A 18 -2.49 13.31 2.68
CA GLU A 18 -2.46 14.76 2.95
C GLU A 18 -1.59 15.11 4.16
N GLY A 19 -1.66 14.31 5.23
CA GLY A 19 -0.84 14.53 6.43
C GLY A 19 0.66 14.42 6.14
N GLN A 20 1.08 13.46 5.33
CA GLN A 20 2.46 13.29 4.88
C GLN A 20 2.86 14.41 3.93
N ALA A 21 1.98 14.80 3.00
CA ALA A 21 2.24 15.91 2.09
C ALA A 21 2.44 17.24 2.84
N ALA A 22 1.65 17.50 3.87
CA ALA A 22 1.81 18.69 4.71
C ALA A 22 3.13 18.65 5.51
N ALA A 23 3.52 17.46 6.00
CA ALA A 23 4.75 17.31 6.81
C ALA A 23 6.04 17.48 5.98
N PHE A 24 6.03 17.08 4.70
CA PHE A 24 7.24 17.00 3.87
C PHE A 24 7.29 18.00 2.71
N GLY A 25 6.15 18.52 2.25
CA GLY A 25 6.04 19.28 0.99
C GLY A 25 6.88 20.55 0.90
N ASN A 26 7.31 21.11 2.03
CA ASN A 26 8.20 22.28 2.04
C ASN A 26 9.70 21.93 1.86
N ARG A 27 10.07 20.64 1.92
CA ARG A 27 11.46 20.17 1.95
C ARG A 27 11.82 19.24 0.80
N VAL A 28 10.84 18.51 0.29
CA VAL A 28 11.02 17.54 -0.80
C VAL A 28 9.85 17.62 -1.78
N THR A 29 10.01 17.11 -2.99
CA THR A 29 8.88 16.94 -3.90
C THR A 29 7.99 15.81 -3.38
N VAL A 30 6.68 16.04 -3.27
CA VAL A 30 5.70 15.03 -2.86
C VAL A 30 4.73 14.77 -4.00
N LEU A 31 4.71 13.54 -4.50
CA LEU A 31 3.78 13.04 -5.49
C LEU A 31 2.82 12.04 -4.84
N ARG A 32 1.52 12.26 -4.98
CA ARG A 32 0.47 11.39 -4.42
C ARG A 32 -0.68 11.21 -5.40
N PRO A 33 -0.43 10.53 -6.54
CA PRO A 33 -1.44 10.34 -7.55
C PRO A 33 -2.66 9.61 -6.99
N THR A 34 -3.85 9.97 -7.47
CA THR A 34 -5.01 9.10 -7.35
C THR A 34 -4.94 8.08 -8.47
N VAL A 35 -4.85 6.80 -8.11
CA VAL A 35 -4.75 5.69 -9.07
C VAL A 35 -6.06 5.57 -9.84
N PRO A 36 -6.07 5.80 -11.16
CA PRO A 36 -7.32 5.82 -11.95
C PRO A 36 -7.81 4.42 -12.31
N VAL A 37 -6.87 3.47 -12.44
CA VAL A 37 -7.14 2.07 -12.79
C VAL A 37 -6.21 1.13 -12.02
N TRP A 38 -6.72 -0.02 -11.60
CA TRP A 38 -5.94 -1.00 -10.85
C TRP A 38 -5.28 -2.02 -11.80
N GLU A 39 -4.40 -1.50 -12.65
CA GLU A 39 -3.66 -2.26 -13.66
C GLU A 39 -2.17 -1.97 -13.54
N VAL A 40 -1.34 -2.99 -13.65
CA VAL A 40 0.12 -2.86 -13.57
C VAL A 40 0.69 -1.96 -14.67
N GLY A 41 0.02 -1.88 -15.81
CA GLY A 41 0.41 -0.99 -16.93
C GLY A 41 0.51 0.46 -16.50
N TRP A 42 -0.52 0.97 -15.81
CA TRP A 42 -0.52 2.35 -15.30
C TRP A 42 0.66 2.60 -14.34
N PHE A 43 0.96 1.67 -13.44
CA PHE A 43 2.11 1.79 -12.53
C PHE A 43 3.43 1.76 -13.28
N SER A 44 3.55 0.90 -14.30
CA SER A 44 4.76 0.82 -15.13
C SER A 44 5.00 2.12 -15.90
N ASP A 45 3.95 2.71 -16.47
CA ASP A 45 4.03 3.99 -17.17
C ASP A 45 4.38 5.13 -16.21
N PHE A 46 3.78 5.15 -15.03
CA PHE A 46 4.09 6.14 -13.99
C PHE A 46 5.56 6.03 -13.54
N LEU A 47 6.06 4.81 -13.31
CA LEU A 47 7.48 4.59 -12.99
C LEU A 47 8.39 5.01 -14.14
N HIS A 48 7.99 4.79 -15.39
CA HIS A 48 8.72 5.26 -16.55
C HIS A 48 8.85 6.78 -16.58
N GLU A 49 7.77 7.50 -16.31
CA GLU A 49 7.78 8.97 -16.21
C GLU A 49 8.65 9.47 -15.04
N LEU A 50 8.60 8.80 -13.87
CA LEU A 50 9.45 9.14 -12.73
C LEU A 50 10.94 9.03 -13.03
N ARG A 51 11.37 8.20 -13.98
CA ARG A 51 12.78 8.09 -14.38
C ARG A 51 13.34 9.34 -15.07
N LYS A 52 12.49 10.25 -15.49
CA LYS A 52 12.91 11.58 -15.97
C LYS A 52 13.46 12.45 -14.83
N MET A 53 13.21 12.03 -13.59
CA MET A 53 13.79 12.59 -12.35
C MET A 53 14.93 11.70 -11.86
N PRO A 54 15.75 12.16 -10.88
CA PRO A 54 16.76 11.32 -10.24
C PRO A 54 16.12 10.16 -9.47
N PHE A 55 15.86 9.04 -10.14
CA PHE A 55 15.09 7.92 -9.60
C PHE A 55 15.73 7.29 -8.35
N ARG A 56 17.06 7.38 -8.23
CA ARG A 56 17.79 6.98 -7.02
C ARG A 56 17.60 7.91 -5.82
N GLU A 57 17.03 9.09 -6.02
CA GLU A 57 16.62 10.02 -4.96
C GLU A 57 15.12 9.91 -4.66
N CYS A 58 14.40 8.95 -5.28
CA CYS A 58 13.00 8.71 -5.01
C CYS A 58 12.82 7.69 -3.88
N VAL A 59 11.93 8.02 -2.94
CA VAL A 59 11.37 7.10 -1.95
C VAL A 59 9.96 6.75 -2.40
N LEU A 60 9.74 5.51 -2.81
CA LEU A 60 8.44 5.01 -3.25
C LEU A 60 7.71 4.38 -2.07
N VAL A 61 6.52 4.83 -1.77
CA VAL A 61 5.67 4.33 -0.67
C VAL A 61 4.42 3.70 -1.27
N GLY A 62 4.25 2.39 -1.07
CA GLY A 62 3.07 1.66 -1.52
C GLY A 62 2.26 1.12 -0.35
N TRP A 63 0.98 1.49 -0.28
CA TRP A 63 0.07 0.98 0.72
C TRP A 63 -0.90 -0.04 0.12
N SER A 64 -1.00 -1.23 0.76
CA SER A 64 -1.99 -2.26 0.43
C SER A 64 -1.97 -2.61 -1.08
N LEU A 65 -3.10 -2.53 -1.78
CA LEU A 65 -3.22 -2.79 -3.22
C LEU A 65 -2.25 -1.92 -4.07
N GLY A 66 -2.07 -0.64 -3.70
CA GLY A 66 -1.10 0.22 -4.40
C GLY A 66 0.33 -0.30 -4.26
N GLY A 67 0.68 -0.85 -3.10
CA GLY A 67 1.97 -1.50 -2.87
C GLY A 67 2.12 -2.81 -3.65
N MET A 68 1.05 -3.61 -3.78
CA MET A 68 1.08 -4.85 -4.58
C MET A 68 1.38 -4.54 -6.06
N LEU A 69 0.63 -3.60 -6.66
CA LEU A 69 0.83 -3.18 -8.05
C LEU A 69 2.19 -2.50 -8.27
N LEU A 70 2.66 -1.74 -7.28
CA LEU A 70 4.00 -1.16 -7.31
C LEU A 70 5.09 -2.25 -7.36
N LEU A 71 4.98 -3.30 -6.53
CA LEU A 71 5.90 -4.44 -6.56
C LEU A 71 5.86 -5.15 -7.91
N GLU A 72 4.67 -5.40 -8.46
CA GLU A 72 4.53 -6.03 -9.77
C GLU A 72 5.16 -5.17 -10.88
N ALA A 73 4.92 -3.86 -10.88
CA ALA A 73 5.51 -2.93 -11.84
C ALA A 73 7.05 -2.88 -11.71
N LEU A 74 7.57 -2.83 -10.48
CA LEU A 74 9.02 -2.87 -10.22
C LEU A 74 9.66 -4.18 -10.68
N SER A 75 8.96 -5.32 -10.61
CA SER A 75 9.48 -6.60 -11.11
C SER A 75 9.68 -6.63 -12.63
N ARG A 76 8.96 -5.79 -13.36
CA ARG A 76 9.04 -5.63 -14.82
C ARG A 76 9.95 -4.47 -15.23
N HIS A 77 10.39 -3.70 -14.24
CA HIS A 77 11.18 -2.50 -14.47
C HIS A 77 12.61 -2.84 -14.90
N GLN A 78 13.02 -2.31 -16.05
CA GLN A 78 14.39 -2.43 -16.56
C GLN A 78 15.15 -1.11 -16.32
N GLY A 79 16.03 -1.10 -15.36
CA GLY A 79 16.84 0.08 -15.05
C GLY A 79 17.25 0.15 -13.57
N PRO A 80 17.84 1.27 -13.12
CA PRO A 80 18.25 1.42 -11.74
C PRO A 80 17.03 1.32 -10.81
N PRO A 81 17.19 0.75 -9.60
CA PRO A 81 16.13 0.73 -8.61
C PRO A 81 15.84 2.14 -8.09
N PRO A 82 14.67 2.37 -7.48
CA PRO A 82 14.42 3.57 -6.69
C PRO A 82 15.41 3.65 -5.53
N GLY A 83 15.58 4.84 -4.95
CA GLY A 83 16.47 5.02 -3.80
C GLY A 83 16.02 4.22 -2.59
N LYS A 84 14.71 4.24 -2.30
CA LYS A 84 14.08 3.44 -1.24
C LYS A 84 12.69 2.99 -1.63
N LEU A 85 12.29 1.82 -1.10
CA LEU A 85 10.95 1.28 -1.20
C LEU A 85 10.37 1.09 0.20
N VAL A 86 9.19 1.66 0.46
CA VAL A 86 8.45 1.52 1.71
C VAL A 86 7.12 0.82 1.41
N LEU A 87 6.88 -0.30 2.06
CA LEU A 87 5.69 -1.14 1.88
C LEU A 87 4.84 -1.12 3.16
N VAL A 88 3.60 -0.68 3.05
CA VAL A 88 2.71 -0.47 4.19
C VAL A 88 1.52 -1.44 4.08
N GLY A 89 1.42 -2.42 4.97
CA GLY A 89 0.33 -3.40 4.94
C GLY A 89 0.15 -4.05 3.57
N VAL A 90 1.25 -4.48 2.94
CA VAL A 90 1.23 -5.09 1.60
C VAL A 90 1.18 -6.61 1.70
N ALA A 91 0.35 -7.24 0.89
CA ALA A 91 0.23 -8.69 0.78
C ALA A 91 0.97 -9.22 -0.45
N PRO A 92 1.79 -10.26 -0.36
CA PRO A 92 2.28 -10.96 -1.57
C PRO A 92 1.17 -11.78 -2.25
N VAL A 93 0.20 -12.27 -1.48
CA VAL A 93 -1.04 -12.91 -1.95
C VAL A 93 -2.17 -12.48 -1.03
N PHE A 94 -3.12 -11.73 -1.54
CA PHE A 94 -4.17 -11.15 -0.69
C PHE A 94 -5.19 -12.18 -0.22
N THR A 95 -5.57 -13.14 -1.06
CA THR A 95 -6.56 -14.16 -0.73
C THR A 95 -5.90 -15.47 -0.33
N ARG A 96 -6.56 -16.19 0.58
CA ARG A 96 -6.13 -17.52 1.05
C ARG A 96 -6.08 -18.52 -0.10
N ARG A 97 -4.98 -19.31 -0.15
CA ARG A 97 -4.76 -20.41 -1.09
C ARG A 97 -4.36 -21.68 -0.32
N PRO A 98 -4.46 -22.87 -0.92
CA PRO A 98 -4.07 -24.11 -0.26
C PRO A 98 -2.64 -24.10 0.30
N ASP A 99 -1.71 -23.48 -0.42
CA ASP A 99 -0.30 -23.32 -0.08
C ASP A 99 0.03 -21.98 0.60
N TYR A 100 -1.01 -21.12 0.87
CA TYR A 100 -0.85 -19.80 1.50
C TYR A 100 -2.05 -19.47 2.39
N PRO A 101 -2.05 -19.89 3.67
CA PRO A 101 -3.22 -19.81 4.55
C PRO A 101 -3.48 -18.42 5.15
N TRP A 102 -2.52 -17.48 5.05
CA TRP A 102 -2.59 -16.19 5.76
C TRP A 102 -3.45 -15.13 5.07
N GLY A 103 -3.93 -15.38 3.88
CA GLY A 103 -4.77 -14.46 3.12
C GLY A 103 -6.20 -14.32 3.65
N GLN A 104 -6.93 -13.35 3.12
CA GLN A 104 -8.38 -13.19 3.36
C GLN A 104 -9.17 -14.34 2.72
N PRO A 105 -10.33 -14.72 3.29
CA PRO A 105 -11.22 -15.66 2.62
C PRO A 105 -11.65 -15.12 1.24
N PRO A 106 -11.47 -15.87 0.13
CA PRO A 106 -11.88 -15.39 -1.20
C PRO A 106 -13.37 -15.05 -1.29
N GLY A 107 -14.21 -15.76 -0.53
CA GLY A 107 -15.66 -15.51 -0.45
C GLY A 107 -16.00 -14.11 0.07
N LEU A 108 -15.20 -13.57 1.00
CA LEU A 108 -15.38 -12.22 1.52
C LEU A 108 -15.13 -11.18 0.41
N VAL A 109 -14.02 -11.30 -0.32
CA VAL A 109 -13.66 -10.37 -1.41
C VAL A 109 -14.70 -10.41 -2.52
N ARG A 110 -15.18 -11.63 -2.89
CA ARG A 110 -16.28 -11.78 -3.86
C ARG A 110 -17.59 -11.17 -3.37
N ALA A 111 -17.88 -11.24 -2.06
CA ALA A 111 -19.07 -10.60 -1.49
C ALA A 111 -18.99 -9.07 -1.57
N MET A 112 -17.83 -8.48 -1.21
CA MET A 112 -17.58 -7.05 -1.37
C MET A 112 -17.79 -6.61 -2.83
N ARG A 113 -17.19 -7.35 -3.78
CA ARG A 113 -17.30 -7.07 -5.21
C ARG A 113 -18.76 -7.07 -5.69
N ARG A 114 -19.55 -8.07 -5.29
CA ARG A 114 -20.99 -8.16 -5.66
C ARG A 114 -21.82 -7.02 -5.07
N ALA A 115 -21.46 -6.53 -3.88
CA ALA A 115 -22.21 -5.49 -3.19
C ALA A 115 -21.91 -4.07 -3.72
N LEU A 116 -20.78 -3.84 -4.38
CA LEU A 116 -20.33 -2.51 -4.84
C LEU A 116 -21.37 -1.76 -5.67
N PRO A 117 -22.05 -2.34 -6.70
CA PRO A 117 -22.97 -1.58 -7.53
C PRO A 117 -24.16 -0.99 -6.78
N ALA A 118 -24.68 -1.71 -5.78
CA ALA A 118 -25.85 -1.30 -5.00
C ALA A 118 -25.50 -0.58 -3.69
N ASN A 119 -24.38 -0.94 -3.06
CA ASN A 119 -24.07 -0.56 -1.67
C ASN A 119 -22.63 -0.04 -1.49
N ARG A 120 -22.10 0.68 -2.50
CA ARG A 120 -20.71 1.16 -2.51
C ARG A 120 -20.28 1.81 -1.20
N ARG A 121 -21.06 2.76 -0.68
CA ARG A 121 -20.72 3.50 0.54
C ARG A 121 -20.63 2.59 1.75
N GLN A 122 -21.57 1.65 1.87
CA GLN A 122 -21.57 0.67 2.95
C GLN A 122 -20.33 -0.23 2.87
N VAL A 123 -20.00 -0.75 1.69
CA VAL A 123 -18.80 -1.59 1.47
C VAL A 123 -17.52 -0.85 1.87
N LEU A 124 -17.38 0.41 1.47
CA LEU A 124 -16.21 1.23 1.83
C LEU A 124 -16.14 1.51 3.33
N ASN A 125 -17.28 1.83 3.98
CA ASN A 125 -17.32 2.07 5.42
C ASN A 125 -16.98 0.80 6.23
N GLU A 126 -17.56 -0.35 5.88
CA GLU A 126 -17.28 -1.63 6.54
C GLU A 126 -15.80 -2.05 6.35
N PHE A 127 -15.24 -1.77 5.18
CA PHE A 127 -13.83 -2.00 4.94
C PHE A 127 -12.95 -1.07 5.79
N ALA A 128 -13.29 0.23 5.87
CA ALA A 128 -12.59 1.21 6.70
C ALA A 128 -12.59 0.81 8.18
N ASP A 129 -13.76 0.38 8.70
CA ASP A 129 -13.89 -0.06 10.08
C ASP A 129 -12.99 -1.26 10.41
N ARG A 130 -12.85 -2.19 9.46
CA ARG A 130 -11.98 -3.36 9.59
C ARG A 130 -10.49 -3.04 9.50
N CYS A 131 -10.13 -1.88 8.94
CA CYS A 131 -8.74 -1.41 8.87
C CYS A 131 -8.18 -1.01 10.23
N LEU A 132 -9.02 -0.77 11.24
CA LEU A 132 -8.61 -0.36 12.57
C LEU A 132 -8.38 -1.57 13.49
N GLY A 133 -7.33 -1.48 14.29
CA GLY A 133 -7.13 -2.37 15.44
C GLY A 133 -8.06 -2.00 16.61
N PRO A 134 -8.23 -2.89 17.62
CA PRO A 134 -9.08 -2.62 18.78
C PRO A 134 -8.72 -1.33 19.53
N ALA A 135 -7.45 -1.02 19.66
CA ALA A 135 -6.97 0.20 20.33
C ALA A 135 -7.28 1.49 19.53
N GLU A 136 -7.60 1.36 18.24
CA GLU A 136 -7.86 2.46 17.32
C GLU A 136 -9.36 2.73 17.10
N ALA A 137 -10.25 2.11 17.89
CA ALA A 137 -11.70 2.20 17.73
C ALA A 137 -12.24 3.65 17.78
N GLY A 138 -11.55 4.56 18.46
CA GLY A 138 -11.89 6.00 18.48
C GLY A 138 -11.65 6.73 17.14
N LEU A 139 -10.96 6.11 16.17
CA LEU A 139 -10.57 6.72 14.90
C LEU A 139 -11.49 6.35 13.72
N VAL A 140 -12.64 5.72 13.97
CA VAL A 140 -13.59 5.25 12.94
C VAL A 140 -13.96 6.34 11.93
N SER A 141 -14.26 7.57 12.40
CA SER A 141 -14.63 8.67 11.52
C SER A 141 -13.48 9.06 10.59
N GLN A 142 -12.25 9.09 11.10
CA GLN A 142 -11.05 9.39 10.31
C GLN A 142 -10.76 8.28 9.29
N ALA A 143 -10.86 7.01 9.72
CA ALA A 143 -10.71 5.87 8.83
C ALA A 143 -11.72 5.92 7.68
N ARG A 144 -13.02 6.13 7.96
CA ARG A 144 -14.05 6.24 6.93
C ARG A 144 -13.82 7.42 5.99
N ALA A 145 -13.29 8.54 6.48
CA ALA A 145 -12.91 9.68 5.63
C ALA A 145 -11.76 9.35 4.67
N ALA A 146 -10.86 8.45 5.03
CA ALA A 146 -9.78 7.98 4.17
C ALA A 146 -10.27 7.15 2.97
N PHE A 147 -11.47 6.55 3.06
CA PHE A 147 -12.07 5.70 2.02
C PHE A 147 -13.15 6.41 1.20
N VAL A 148 -12.99 7.71 0.98
CA VAL A 148 -13.80 8.48 0.03
C VAL A 148 -13.14 8.44 -1.35
N SER A 149 -13.32 7.33 -2.05
CA SER A 149 -12.78 7.17 -3.42
C SER A 149 -13.67 7.86 -4.46
N PRO A 150 -13.11 8.64 -5.40
CA PRO A 150 -13.86 9.14 -6.55
C PRO A 150 -14.07 8.06 -7.64
N ALA A 151 -13.42 6.91 -7.52
CA ALA A 151 -13.45 5.86 -8.52
C ALA A 151 -14.85 5.27 -8.73
N ALA A 152 -15.20 4.93 -9.96
CA ALA A 152 -16.44 4.25 -10.31
C ALA A 152 -16.52 2.85 -9.68
N PRO A 153 -17.72 2.28 -9.48
CA PRO A 153 -17.87 0.92 -8.93
C PRO A 153 -17.09 -0.13 -9.72
N GLU A 154 -17.00 0.01 -11.04
CA GLU A 154 -16.28 -0.89 -11.95
C GLU A 154 -14.77 -0.86 -11.68
N THR A 155 -14.20 0.32 -11.46
CA THR A 155 -12.78 0.48 -11.08
C THR A 155 -12.51 -0.15 -9.72
N LEU A 156 -13.40 0.04 -8.74
CA LEU A 156 -13.27 -0.62 -7.43
C LEU A 156 -13.39 -2.14 -7.56
N ALA A 157 -14.29 -2.64 -8.42
CA ALA A 157 -14.44 -4.05 -8.68
C ALA A 157 -13.17 -4.66 -9.32
N ALA A 158 -12.57 -3.97 -10.30
CA ALA A 158 -11.30 -4.40 -10.92
C ALA A 158 -10.17 -4.53 -9.88
N GLY A 159 -10.08 -3.61 -8.91
CA GLY A 159 -9.13 -3.74 -7.80
C GLY A 159 -9.38 -4.98 -6.94
N LEU A 160 -10.64 -5.35 -6.68
CA LEU A 160 -10.98 -6.57 -5.95
C LEU A 160 -10.70 -7.83 -6.80
N ASP A 161 -10.88 -7.78 -8.12
CA ASP A 161 -10.52 -8.87 -9.02
C ASP A 161 -8.99 -9.10 -8.99
N TYR A 162 -8.19 -8.02 -9.06
CA TYR A 162 -6.74 -8.13 -8.89
C TYR A 162 -6.36 -8.77 -7.55
N LEU A 163 -7.00 -8.38 -6.44
CA LEU A 163 -6.76 -8.97 -5.12
C LEU A 163 -7.14 -10.46 -5.03
N LEU A 164 -8.12 -10.92 -5.81
CA LEU A 164 -8.52 -12.33 -5.88
C LEU A 164 -7.49 -13.18 -6.61
N ASP A 165 -6.88 -12.66 -7.68
CA ASP A 165 -6.14 -13.45 -8.65
C ASP A 165 -4.62 -13.34 -8.50
N CYS A 166 -4.13 -12.21 -7.99
CA CYS A 166 -2.71 -11.91 -7.94
C CYS A 166 -1.92 -12.81 -6.98
N ASP A 167 -0.74 -13.24 -7.44
CA ASP A 167 0.28 -13.93 -6.67
C ASP A 167 1.66 -13.35 -7.00
N LEU A 168 2.20 -12.55 -6.09
CA LEU A 168 3.50 -11.89 -6.26
C LEU A 168 4.68 -12.73 -5.78
N ARG A 169 4.45 -13.86 -5.12
CA ARG A 169 5.52 -14.69 -4.55
C ARG A 169 6.64 -15.03 -5.53
N PRO A 170 6.35 -15.41 -6.79
CA PRO A 170 7.41 -15.71 -7.77
C PRO A 170 8.26 -14.50 -8.18
N LEU A 171 7.78 -13.28 -7.91
CA LEU A 171 8.44 -12.05 -8.31
C LEU A 171 9.36 -11.50 -7.21
N LEU A 172 9.08 -11.80 -5.93
CA LEU A 172 9.75 -11.21 -4.77
C LEU A 172 11.29 -11.34 -4.81
N PRO A 173 11.88 -12.50 -5.16
CA PRO A 173 13.35 -12.65 -5.17
C PRO A 173 14.05 -11.77 -6.22
N ARG A 174 13.32 -11.22 -7.19
CA ARG A 174 13.86 -10.41 -8.30
C ARG A 174 13.72 -8.91 -8.05
N LEU A 175 13.04 -8.53 -6.96
CA LEU A 175 12.77 -7.13 -6.64
C LEU A 175 14.02 -6.46 -6.03
N PRO A 176 14.11 -5.12 -6.14
CA PRO A 176 15.19 -4.38 -5.49
C PRO A 176 15.24 -4.68 -3.99
N GLY A 177 16.45 -4.89 -3.48
CA GLY A 177 16.67 -5.14 -2.07
C GLY A 177 16.51 -3.90 -1.19
N GLY A 178 16.47 -4.13 0.14
CA GLY A 178 16.48 -3.05 1.14
C GLY A 178 15.13 -2.35 1.33
N ALA A 179 14.02 -3.00 1.04
CA ALA A 179 12.68 -2.47 1.31
C ALA A 179 12.43 -2.31 2.81
N VAL A 180 11.75 -1.23 3.20
CA VAL A 180 11.24 -1.01 4.55
C VAL A 180 9.78 -1.42 4.59
N ILE A 181 9.45 -2.41 5.40
CA ILE A 181 8.07 -2.91 5.57
C ILE A 181 7.52 -2.34 6.88
N ILE A 182 6.34 -1.72 6.81
CA ILE A 182 5.59 -1.23 7.97
C ILE A 182 4.30 -2.04 8.06
N GLN A 183 4.09 -2.72 9.20
CA GLN A 183 2.99 -3.63 9.39
C GLN A 183 2.38 -3.49 10.78
N GLY A 184 1.07 -3.26 10.85
CA GLY A 184 0.35 -3.30 12.12
C GLY A 184 0.19 -4.73 12.64
N GLN A 185 0.38 -4.94 13.95
CA GLN A 185 0.14 -6.27 14.57
C GLN A 185 -1.34 -6.65 14.60
N GLU A 186 -2.23 -5.65 14.63
CA GLU A 186 -3.68 -5.82 14.67
C GLU A 186 -4.31 -5.64 13.27
N ASP A 187 -3.51 -5.68 12.22
CA ASP A 187 -3.99 -5.58 10.84
C ASP A 187 -4.84 -6.82 10.47
N ARG A 188 -6.15 -6.60 10.33
CA ARG A 188 -7.13 -7.61 9.96
C ARG A 188 -7.38 -7.69 8.45
N ILE A 189 -6.80 -6.77 7.68
CA ILE A 189 -6.88 -6.73 6.21
C ILE A 189 -5.71 -7.52 5.63
N VAL A 190 -4.50 -7.19 6.04
CA VAL A 190 -3.27 -7.91 5.70
C VAL A 190 -2.65 -8.41 7.00
N PRO A 191 -2.91 -9.67 7.40
CA PRO A 191 -2.39 -10.21 8.65
C PRO A 191 -0.87 -10.12 8.75
N PRO A 192 -0.31 -9.91 9.98
CA PRO A 192 1.14 -9.70 10.18
C PRO A 192 2.04 -10.81 9.64
N ALA A 193 1.53 -12.02 9.51
CA ALA A 193 2.24 -13.14 8.88
C ALA A 193 2.66 -12.83 7.43
N GLN A 194 1.90 -12.01 6.71
CA GLN A 194 2.23 -11.60 5.34
C GLN A 194 3.39 -10.61 5.31
N GLY A 195 3.47 -9.68 6.27
CA GLY A 195 4.62 -8.78 6.43
C GLY A 195 5.91 -9.54 6.76
N ARG A 196 5.82 -10.56 7.62
CA ARG A 196 6.96 -11.47 7.91
C ARG A 196 7.39 -12.24 6.68
N PHE A 197 6.44 -12.79 5.92
CA PHE A 197 6.72 -13.48 4.67
C PHE A 197 7.41 -12.56 3.66
N LEU A 198 6.94 -11.30 3.51
CA LEU A 198 7.61 -10.32 2.65
C LEU A 198 9.05 -10.05 3.11
N GLN A 199 9.29 -9.89 4.41
CA GLN A 199 10.64 -9.69 4.95
C GLN A 199 11.57 -10.86 4.61
N GLU A 200 11.08 -12.09 4.71
CA GLU A 200 11.86 -13.30 4.41
C GLU A 200 12.18 -13.45 2.92
N GLN A 201 11.28 -12.99 2.03
CA GLN A 201 11.39 -13.20 0.59
C GLN A 201 12.03 -12.03 -0.16
N LEU A 202 11.97 -10.80 0.39
CA LEU A 202 12.58 -9.63 -0.23
C LEU A 202 14.02 -9.46 0.25
N PRO A 203 15.01 -9.38 -0.67
CA PRO A 203 16.41 -9.27 -0.29
C PRO A 203 16.68 -8.04 0.60
N GLY A 204 17.24 -8.25 1.79
CA GLY A 204 17.63 -7.18 2.70
C GLY A 204 16.47 -6.31 3.23
N ALA A 205 15.24 -6.79 3.18
CA ALA A 205 14.09 -6.06 3.71
C ALA A 205 14.11 -6.01 5.24
N THR A 206 13.68 -4.88 5.79
CA THR A 206 13.46 -4.69 7.24
C THR A 206 11.98 -4.63 7.54
N LEU A 207 11.54 -5.21 8.68
CA LEU A 207 10.15 -5.20 9.11
C LEU A 207 9.99 -4.38 10.40
N ASN A 208 9.17 -3.34 10.31
CA ASN A 208 8.67 -2.58 11.44
C ASN A 208 7.26 -3.09 11.79
N LEU A 209 7.16 -3.88 12.84
CA LEU A 209 5.91 -4.47 13.30
C LEU A 209 5.39 -3.68 14.51
N TRP A 210 4.24 -3.00 14.35
CA TRP A 210 3.72 -2.03 15.31
C TRP A 210 2.58 -2.59 16.17
N PRO A 211 2.79 -2.73 17.49
CA PRO A 211 1.76 -3.20 18.42
C PRO A 211 0.55 -2.27 18.47
N GLY A 212 -0.66 -2.84 18.56
CA GLY A 212 -1.90 -2.08 18.68
C GLY A 212 -2.38 -1.36 17.42
N VAL A 213 -1.66 -1.49 16.31
CA VAL A 213 -1.92 -0.78 15.05
C VAL A 213 -2.56 -1.72 14.03
N GLY A 214 -3.56 -1.22 13.30
CA GLY A 214 -4.24 -1.90 12.20
C GLY A 214 -3.59 -1.63 10.84
N HIS A 215 -4.43 -1.46 9.82
CA HIS A 215 -4.04 -1.34 8.40
C HIS A 215 -3.67 0.09 7.98
N LEU A 216 -3.82 1.09 8.86
CA LEU A 216 -3.68 2.52 8.56
C LEU A 216 -2.57 3.20 9.40
N PRO A 217 -1.34 2.65 9.51
CA PRO A 217 -0.30 3.18 10.39
C PRO A 217 0.08 4.64 10.06
N PHE A 218 0.05 5.05 8.82
CA PHE A 218 0.34 6.42 8.38
C PHE A 218 -0.72 7.44 8.84
N LEU A 219 -1.92 6.98 9.21
CA LEU A 219 -3.01 7.80 9.76
C LEU A 219 -3.02 7.75 11.29
N THR A 220 -2.93 6.54 11.86
CA THR A 220 -3.12 6.31 13.29
C THR A 220 -1.85 6.54 14.12
N GLN A 221 -0.67 6.42 13.50
CA GLN A 221 0.66 6.64 14.08
C GLN A 221 1.52 7.56 13.18
N ALA A 222 0.92 8.66 12.71
CA ALA A 222 1.51 9.54 11.71
C ALA A 222 2.92 10.04 12.08
N ALA A 223 3.19 10.34 13.35
CA ALA A 223 4.50 10.82 13.81
C ALA A 223 5.58 9.75 13.59
N ALA A 224 5.38 8.54 14.12
CA ALA A 224 6.32 7.43 13.96
C ALA A 224 6.47 7.00 12.48
N PHE A 225 5.39 7.07 11.71
CA PHE A 225 5.43 6.81 10.28
C PHE A 225 6.32 7.83 9.56
N ASN A 226 6.18 9.11 9.87
CA ASN A 226 6.98 10.18 9.29
C ASN A 226 8.45 10.07 9.67
N GLU A 227 8.80 9.61 10.89
CA GLU A 227 10.19 9.35 11.29
C GLU A 227 10.87 8.32 10.38
N ILE A 228 10.18 7.23 10.03
CA ILE A 228 10.71 6.24 9.07
C ILE A 228 10.92 6.88 7.69
N LEU A 229 9.99 7.71 7.23
CA LEU A 229 10.17 8.41 5.96
C LEU A 229 11.36 9.37 5.97
N GLU A 230 11.60 10.06 7.10
CA GLU A 230 12.80 10.91 7.29
C GLU A 230 14.10 10.10 7.18
N GLU A 231 14.13 8.90 7.77
CA GLU A 231 15.29 8.01 7.66
C GLU A 231 15.51 7.56 6.21
N CYS A 232 14.42 7.20 5.52
CA CYS A 232 14.48 6.84 4.10
C CYS A 232 14.99 8.01 3.24
N LEU A 233 14.51 9.22 3.49
CA LEU A 233 14.96 10.43 2.77
C LEU A 233 16.45 10.72 3.01
N ARG A 234 16.92 10.63 4.26
CA ARG A 234 18.36 10.80 4.57
C ARG A 234 19.25 9.80 3.87
N ALA A 235 18.75 8.59 3.63
CA ALA A 235 19.50 7.53 2.95
C ALA A 235 19.62 7.72 1.43
N VAL A 236 18.83 8.62 0.82
CA VAL A 236 18.80 8.85 -0.64
C VAL A 236 19.22 10.28 -1.03
N SER A 237 19.54 11.12 -0.06
CA SER A 237 19.97 12.53 -0.25
C SER A 237 21.46 12.67 -0.49
#